data_f6a6c44687212fdb232709e46b2c0d8a
#
_entry.id   f6a6c44687212fdb232709e46b2c0d8a
#
_cell.length_a   1.000
_cell.length_b   1.000
_cell.length_c   1.000
_cell.angle_alpha   90.00
_cell.angle_beta   90.00
_cell.angle_gamma   90.00
#
_symmetry.space_group_name_H-M   'P 1'
#
loop_
_entity.id
_entity.type
_entity.pdbx_description
1 polymer ?
#
loop_
_entity_poly.entity_id
_entity_poly.type
_entity_poly.pdbx_seq_one_letter_code
_entity_poly.pdbx_strand_id
1 'polypeptide(L)'
;LLDEVESVLKISCAPVTWPLGSGRHFCGVYRLLDDCISLFDRSGSGGCPPQVIQGLDNPKLDAIAGDDVLKLREEVELLQGASHVFDRSAYLAGELTPVFFGSALNHEGTDELIDAFVDYAPAPLPRASKTRTVDASETPFSGFVFKIQANMDPAHHDRVAFLRITSGSFNKGLKVRHVRAERDMQLHNAITFMAARRESASGAVAGDIIGLHNHGTIQIGDAFTVGEELKFLGIPSFAPELFRRVRLADPLRAKALNKGLDQLSEEGATQEFRPMLSNDLVLGAVGILQFDVVAHRLKHEYGVECSFEAVPVATVRWLDSEDTVRLEEMKKKAAQNLALDASGALTYLAPNLANLRLAQERWPEVVFHTTREL
;
A
#
# COMPACT_ATOMS: atom_id res chain seq x y z
N LEU A 1 -7.97 2.46 24.48
CA LEU A 1 -7.58 2.02 23.13
C LEU A 1 -8.49 2.59 22.04
N LEU A 2 -9.83 2.51 22.12
CA LEU A 2 -10.73 3.08 21.10
C LEU A 2 -10.51 4.58 20.97
N ASP A 3 -10.54 5.33 22.06
CA ASP A 3 -10.30 6.77 22.10
C ASP A 3 -8.91 7.14 21.51
N GLU A 4 -7.91 6.28 21.73
CA GLU A 4 -6.57 6.47 21.19
C GLU A 4 -6.57 6.30 19.67
N VAL A 5 -7.25 5.27 19.14
CA VAL A 5 -7.42 5.06 17.70
C VAL A 5 -8.13 6.26 17.07
N GLU A 6 -9.23 6.71 17.66
CA GLU A 6 -9.99 7.88 17.19
C GLU A 6 -9.15 9.17 17.23
N SER A 7 -8.38 9.35 18.30
CA SER A 7 -7.56 10.55 18.44
C SER A 7 -6.40 10.60 17.46
N VAL A 8 -5.79 9.46 17.15
CA VAL A 8 -4.62 9.36 16.25
C VAL A 8 -5.05 9.31 14.79
N LEU A 9 -6.01 8.45 14.44
CA LEU A 9 -6.41 8.21 13.05
C LEU A 9 -7.52 9.15 12.57
N LYS A 10 -8.18 9.88 13.49
CA LYS A 10 -9.31 10.77 13.18
C LYS A 10 -10.46 10.06 12.44
N ILE A 11 -10.72 8.82 12.83
CA ILE A 11 -11.83 7.99 12.34
C ILE A 11 -12.62 7.46 13.54
N SER A 12 -13.94 7.50 13.46
CA SER A 12 -14.80 6.99 14.54
C SER A 12 -14.73 5.46 14.64
N CYS A 13 -14.70 4.91 15.86
CA CYS A 13 -14.70 3.48 16.13
C CYS A 13 -16.10 2.99 16.54
N ALA A 14 -16.61 1.99 15.83
CA ALA A 14 -17.88 1.33 16.17
C ALA A 14 -17.63 -0.12 16.58
N PRO A 15 -17.68 -0.46 17.88
CA PRO A 15 -17.60 -1.84 18.32
C PRO A 15 -18.73 -2.68 17.72
N VAL A 16 -18.40 -3.75 17.00
CA VAL A 16 -19.34 -4.74 16.47
C VAL A 16 -19.37 -5.96 17.39
N THR A 17 -18.22 -6.33 17.94
CA THR A 17 -18.13 -7.32 19.00
C THR A 17 -17.55 -6.71 20.27
N TRP A 18 -17.87 -7.31 21.44
CA TRP A 18 -17.28 -6.92 22.72
C TRP A 18 -16.79 -8.14 23.47
N PRO A 19 -15.62 -8.11 24.13
CA PRO A 19 -15.02 -9.31 24.70
C PRO A 19 -15.74 -9.76 25.98
N LEU A 20 -15.98 -11.04 26.11
CA LEU A 20 -16.37 -11.70 27.37
C LEU A 20 -15.09 -12.18 28.07
N GLY A 21 -14.70 -11.46 29.11
CA GLY A 21 -13.45 -11.68 29.83
C GLY A 21 -12.23 -11.09 29.11
N SER A 22 -11.06 -11.21 29.72
CA SER A 22 -9.79 -10.70 29.16
C SER A 22 -8.60 -11.60 29.48
N GLY A 23 -7.58 -11.60 28.64
CA GLY A 23 -6.38 -12.42 28.79
C GLY A 23 -6.73 -13.90 28.90
N ARG A 24 -6.38 -14.55 30.03
CA ARG A 24 -6.69 -15.97 30.27
C ARG A 24 -8.17 -16.27 30.48
N HIS A 25 -8.97 -15.24 30.76
CA HIS A 25 -10.43 -15.35 30.98
C HIS A 25 -11.22 -14.99 29.70
N PHE A 26 -10.56 -14.57 28.61
CA PHE A 26 -11.24 -14.31 27.34
C PHE A 26 -11.85 -15.59 26.79
N CYS A 27 -13.17 -15.75 26.90
CA CYS A 27 -13.88 -17.00 26.59
C CYS A 27 -14.97 -16.84 25.53
N GLY A 28 -15.19 -15.62 25.03
CA GLY A 28 -16.19 -15.36 24.01
C GLY A 28 -16.23 -13.90 23.60
N VAL A 29 -17.09 -13.61 22.64
CA VAL A 29 -17.43 -12.25 22.22
C VAL A 29 -18.94 -12.06 22.16
N TYR A 30 -19.40 -10.92 22.65
CA TYR A 30 -20.77 -10.47 22.47
C TYR A 30 -20.88 -9.69 21.16
N ARG A 31 -21.81 -10.07 20.32
CA ARG A 31 -22.11 -9.40 19.04
C ARG A 31 -23.23 -8.38 19.27
N LEU A 32 -22.87 -7.09 19.24
CA LEU A 32 -23.76 -5.99 19.59
C LEU A 32 -24.96 -5.87 18.66
N LEU A 33 -24.78 -6.18 17.37
CA LEU A 33 -25.84 -6.05 16.37
C LEU A 33 -26.89 -7.17 16.44
N ASP A 34 -26.48 -8.36 16.87
CA ASP A 34 -27.31 -9.58 16.85
C ASP A 34 -27.81 -9.99 18.21
N ASP A 35 -27.43 -9.29 19.28
CA ASP A 35 -27.69 -9.64 20.68
C ASP A 35 -27.41 -11.11 20.98
N CYS A 36 -26.23 -11.59 20.65
CA CYS A 36 -25.80 -12.95 20.93
C CYS A 36 -24.33 -13.04 21.34
N ILE A 37 -23.99 -14.10 22.04
CA ILE A 37 -22.62 -14.35 22.50
C ILE A 37 -22.10 -15.61 21.80
N SER A 38 -20.92 -15.48 21.16
CA SER A 38 -20.12 -16.59 20.63
C SER A 38 -19.14 -17.03 21.70
N LEU A 39 -19.33 -18.22 22.29
CA LEU A 39 -18.43 -18.83 23.28
C LEU A 39 -17.42 -19.72 22.57
N PHE A 40 -16.14 -19.59 22.91
CA PHE A 40 -15.05 -20.37 22.31
C PHE A 40 -14.82 -21.69 23.07
N ASP A 41 -14.57 -22.76 22.32
CA ASP A 41 -14.21 -24.05 22.89
C ASP A 41 -12.74 -24.07 23.31
N ARG A 42 -12.47 -24.18 24.61
CA ARG A 42 -11.13 -24.27 25.21
C ARG A 42 -10.65 -25.72 25.41
N SER A 43 -11.37 -26.71 24.93
CA SER A 43 -11.00 -28.12 25.11
C SER A 43 -9.77 -28.55 24.29
N GLY A 44 -9.19 -27.64 23.52
CA GLY A 44 -7.90 -27.86 22.80
C GLY A 44 -8.02 -28.65 21.49
N SER A 45 -9.21 -29.07 21.12
CA SER A 45 -9.48 -29.67 19.80
C SER A 45 -9.86 -28.57 18.80
N GLY A 46 -8.91 -27.75 18.37
CA GLY A 46 -9.15 -26.67 17.43
C GLY A 46 -10.03 -27.10 16.24
N GLY A 47 -11.11 -26.36 16.00
CA GLY A 47 -12.03 -26.57 14.89
C GLY A 47 -13.49 -26.86 15.29
N CYS A 48 -13.85 -26.83 16.56
CA CYS A 48 -15.27 -26.79 16.92
C CYS A 48 -15.85 -25.40 16.71
N PRO A 49 -17.00 -25.26 16.04
CA PRO A 49 -17.67 -23.98 15.89
C PRO A 49 -18.03 -23.42 17.28
N PRO A 50 -17.98 -22.09 17.47
CA PRO A 50 -18.34 -21.48 18.74
C PRO A 50 -19.79 -21.77 19.11
N GLN A 51 -20.05 -21.99 20.42
CA GLN A 51 -21.41 -22.11 20.91
C GLN A 51 -22.05 -20.72 20.93
N VAL A 52 -23.11 -20.54 20.17
CA VAL A 52 -23.85 -19.26 20.13
C VAL A 52 -24.99 -19.31 21.15
N ILE A 53 -25.06 -18.31 22.05
CA ILE A 53 -26.13 -18.10 23.01
C ILE A 53 -26.82 -16.78 22.70
N GLN A 54 -28.14 -16.84 22.51
CA GLN A 54 -28.95 -15.66 22.21
C GLN A 54 -29.34 -14.91 23.48
N GLY A 55 -29.19 -13.59 23.44
CA GLY A 55 -29.57 -12.66 24.49
C GLY A 55 -28.50 -12.48 25.58
N LEU A 56 -28.14 -11.23 25.89
CA LEU A 56 -27.19 -10.90 26.95
C LEU A 56 -27.68 -11.28 28.34
N ASP A 57 -29.00 -11.33 28.53
CA ASP A 57 -29.65 -11.71 29.81
C ASP A 57 -29.95 -13.20 29.94
N ASN A 58 -29.43 -14.04 29.06
CA ASN A 58 -29.67 -15.46 29.07
C ASN A 58 -29.06 -16.11 30.32
N PRO A 59 -29.85 -16.82 31.17
CA PRO A 59 -29.35 -17.42 32.44
C PRO A 59 -28.24 -18.45 32.25
N LYS A 60 -28.10 -19.03 31.06
CA LYS A 60 -27.02 -19.97 30.75
C LYS A 60 -25.65 -19.32 30.81
N LEU A 61 -25.57 -18.01 30.54
CA LEU A 61 -24.32 -17.25 30.56
C LEU A 61 -23.78 -17.13 31.99
N ASP A 62 -24.66 -16.88 32.97
CA ASP A 62 -24.28 -16.75 34.39
C ASP A 62 -23.66 -18.06 34.91
N ALA A 63 -24.15 -19.21 34.43
CA ALA A 63 -23.62 -20.53 34.79
C ALA A 63 -22.26 -20.83 34.12
N ILE A 64 -21.94 -20.22 32.97
CA ILE A 64 -20.72 -20.49 32.18
C ILE A 64 -19.60 -19.54 32.56
N ALA A 65 -19.87 -18.25 32.68
CA ALA A 65 -18.84 -17.21 32.81
C ALA A 65 -18.98 -16.33 34.09
N GLY A 66 -20.02 -16.59 34.93
CA GLY A 66 -20.15 -16.00 36.27
C GLY A 66 -19.99 -14.47 36.30
N ASP A 67 -19.00 -13.99 37.09
CA ASP A 67 -18.76 -12.55 37.28
C ASP A 67 -18.36 -11.82 35.98
N ASP A 68 -17.74 -12.51 35.01
CA ASP A 68 -17.37 -11.90 33.72
C ASP A 68 -18.60 -11.47 32.91
N VAL A 69 -19.76 -12.15 33.08
CA VAL A 69 -21.02 -11.76 32.44
C VAL A 69 -21.62 -10.51 33.07
N LEU A 70 -21.55 -10.37 34.40
CA LEU A 70 -22.00 -9.16 35.06
C LEU A 70 -21.24 -7.93 34.57
N LYS A 71 -19.92 -8.07 34.49
CA LYS A 71 -19.07 -7.03 33.96
C LYS A 71 -19.38 -6.71 32.49
N LEU A 72 -19.61 -7.73 31.68
CA LEU A 72 -20.00 -7.56 30.28
C LEU A 72 -21.29 -6.74 30.15
N ARG A 73 -22.32 -7.02 30.98
CA ARG A 73 -23.58 -6.27 30.96
C ARG A 73 -23.38 -4.79 31.29
N GLU A 74 -22.57 -4.48 32.32
CA GLU A 74 -22.21 -3.10 32.67
C GLU A 74 -21.45 -2.40 31.54
N GLU A 75 -20.48 -3.08 30.93
CA GLU A 75 -19.70 -2.54 29.82
C GLU A 75 -20.56 -2.29 28.57
N VAL A 76 -21.49 -3.20 28.24
CA VAL A 76 -22.40 -3.05 27.10
C VAL A 76 -23.36 -1.88 27.32
N GLU A 77 -23.89 -1.69 28.55
CA GLU A 77 -24.71 -0.52 28.88
C GLU A 77 -23.95 0.79 28.69
N LEU A 78 -22.70 0.85 29.11
CA LEU A 78 -21.83 2.02 28.90
C LEU A 78 -21.56 2.26 27.40
N LEU A 79 -21.33 1.19 26.62
CA LEU A 79 -21.09 1.30 25.20
C LEU A 79 -22.29 1.86 24.44
N GLN A 80 -23.51 1.46 24.80
CA GLN A 80 -24.73 1.97 24.15
C GLN A 80 -24.91 3.49 24.34
N GLY A 81 -24.34 4.06 25.41
CA GLY A 81 -24.36 5.50 25.67
C GLY A 81 -23.16 6.29 25.19
N ALA A 82 -22.01 5.66 24.99
CA ALA A 82 -20.73 6.34 24.76
C ALA A 82 -20.02 6.02 23.44
N SER A 83 -20.39 4.93 22.75
CA SER A 83 -19.73 4.54 21.51
C SER A 83 -20.60 4.79 20.28
N HIS A 84 -19.96 4.83 19.12
CA HIS A 84 -20.64 4.91 17.84
C HIS A 84 -21.30 3.58 17.48
N VAL A 85 -22.53 3.62 16.98
CA VAL A 85 -23.20 2.45 16.40
C VAL A 85 -22.67 2.26 14.98
N PHE A 86 -22.45 1.01 14.58
CA PHE A 86 -22.00 0.71 13.22
C PHE A 86 -23.04 1.18 12.18
N ASP A 87 -22.61 2.04 11.29
CA ASP A 87 -23.35 2.50 10.10
C ASP A 87 -22.58 2.17 8.83
N ARG A 88 -23.21 1.39 7.94
CA ARG A 88 -22.56 0.95 6.70
C ARG A 88 -22.22 2.10 5.76
N SER A 89 -23.02 3.16 5.74
CA SER A 89 -22.80 4.31 4.85
C SER A 89 -21.59 5.12 5.30
N ALA A 90 -21.47 5.38 6.61
CA ALA A 90 -20.31 6.03 7.22
C ALA A 90 -19.03 5.18 7.05
N TYR A 91 -19.14 3.85 7.19
CA TYR A 91 -18.03 2.94 6.91
C TYR A 91 -17.55 3.02 5.47
N LEU A 92 -18.46 2.97 4.48
CA LEU A 92 -18.11 3.09 3.06
C LEU A 92 -17.57 4.48 2.69
N ALA A 93 -17.97 5.52 3.43
CA ALA A 93 -17.43 6.88 3.29
C ALA A 93 -16.03 7.04 3.92
N GLY A 94 -15.56 6.06 4.72
CA GLY A 94 -14.29 6.13 5.45
C GLY A 94 -14.32 7.00 6.72
N GLU A 95 -15.51 7.29 7.24
CA GLU A 95 -15.71 8.12 8.43
C GLU A 95 -15.77 7.30 9.72
N LEU A 96 -16.07 5.99 9.59
CA LEU A 96 -16.24 5.06 10.68
C LEU A 96 -15.55 3.73 10.38
N THR A 97 -14.96 3.09 11.40
CA THR A 97 -14.38 1.75 11.32
C THR A 97 -15.04 0.79 12.28
N PRO A 98 -15.46 -0.42 11.83
CA PRO A 98 -15.94 -1.46 12.72
C PRO A 98 -14.80 -2.04 13.54
N VAL A 99 -15.05 -2.33 14.82
CA VAL A 99 -14.06 -2.91 15.73
C VAL A 99 -14.51 -4.27 16.20
N PHE A 100 -13.61 -5.25 16.07
CA PHE A 100 -13.79 -6.64 16.49
C PHE A 100 -12.74 -7.01 17.53
N PHE A 101 -13.14 -7.79 18.52
CA PHE A 101 -12.24 -8.33 19.52
C PHE A 101 -12.02 -9.82 19.27
N GLY A 102 -10.77 -10.26 19.34
CA GLY A 102 -10.42 -11.65 19.06
C GLY A 102 -8.96 -11.96 19.35
N SER A 103 -8.59 -13.21 19.16
CA SER A 103 -7.24 -13.73 19.26
C SER A 103 -6.89 -14.52 18.00
N ALA A 104 -6.09 -13.93 17.13
CA ALA A 104 -5.63 -14.62 15.92
C ALA A 104 -4.76 -15.86 16.24
N LEU A 105 -4.02 -15.83 17.36
CA LEU A 105 -3.20 -16.95 17.79
C LEU A 105 -4.04 -18.19 18.15
N ASN A 106 -5.20 -17.97 18.77
CA ASN A 106 -6.10 -19.03 19.21
C ASN A 106 -7.25 -19.28 18.23
N HIS A 107 -7.36 -18.50 17.16
CA HIS A 107 -8.51 -18.49 16.23
C HIS A 107 -9.86 -18.16 16.91
N GLU A 108 -9.83 -17.37 17.98
CA GLU A 108 -11.00 -16.95 18.74
C GLU A 108 -11.49 -15.58 18.23
N GLY A 109 -12.77 -15.43 17.85
CA GLY A 109 -13.37 -14.19 17.34
C GLY A 109 -12.91 -13.80 15.92
N THR A 110 -12.20 -14.66 15.24
CA THR A 110 -11.74 -14.43 13.86
C THR A 110 -12.85 -14.66 12.84
N ASP A 111 -13.77 -15.56 13.12
CA ASP A 111 -14.90 -15.87 12.22
C ASP A 111 -15.81 -14.66 12.09
N GLU A 112 -16.14 -13.98 13.20
CA GLU A 112 -16.95 -12.77 13.20
C GLU A 112 -16.31 -11.65 12.36
N LEU A 113 -14.99 -11.50 12.44
CA LEU A 113 -14.25 -10.53 11.62
C LEU A 113 -14.30 -10.90 10.14
N ILE A 114 -14.10 -12.17 9.79
CA ILE A 114 -14.07 -12.64 8.40
C ILE A 114 -15.46 -12.54 7.78
N ASP A 115 -16.49 -12.96 8.48
CA ASP A 115 -17.88 -12.88 8.01
C ASP A 115 -18.28 -11.41 7.77
N ALA A 116 -17.99 -10.55 8.73
CA ALA A 116 -18.24 -9.11 8.59
C ALA A 116 -17.42 -8.49 7.43
N PHE A 117 -16.19 -8.92 7.22
CA PHE A 117 -15.40 -8.47 6.07
C PHE A 117 -16.07 -8.86 4.74
N VAL A 118 -16.58 -10.09 4.63
CA VAL A 118 -17.30 -10.53 3.42
C VAL A 118 -18.57 -9.71 3.20
N ASP A 119 -19.30 -9.42 4.28
CA ASP A 119 -20.58 -8.69 4.21
C ASP A 119 -20.41 -7.19 3.96
N TYR A 120 -19.36 -6.58 4.54
CA TYR A 120 -19.18 -5.12 4.53
C TYR A 120 -18.26 -4.63 3.43
N ALA A 121 -17.34 -5.48 2.93
CA ALA A 121 -16.41 -5.07 1.89
C ALA A 121 -17.16 -4.58 0.64
N PRO A 122 -16.79 -3.41 0.10
CA PRO A 122 -17.41 -2.90 -1.11
C PRO A 122 -16.99 -3.72 -2.34
N ALA A 123 -17.87 -3.78 -3.33
CA ALA A 123 -17.46 -4.20 -4.67
C ALA A 123 -16.34 -3.28 -5.21
N PRO A 124 -15.57 -3.73 -6.22
CA PRO A 124 -14.55 -2.88 -6.83
C PRO A 124 -15.13 -1.52 -7.28
N LEU A 125 -14.55 -0.43 -6.76
CA LEU A 125 -15.01 0.92 -7.09
C LEU A 125 -14.51 1.35 -8.48
N PRO A 126 -15.25 2.25 -9.16
CA PRO A 126 -14.82 2.86 -10.41
C PRO A 126 -13.46 3.56 -10.24
N ARG A 127 -12.62 3.49 -11.27
CA ARG A 127 -11.27 4.07 -11.24
C ARG A 127 -11.13 5.22 -12.22
N ALA A 128 -10.62 6.35 -11.74
CA ALA A 128 -10.36 7.52 -12.59
C ALA A 128 -9.16 7.26 -13.52
N SER A 129 -9.31 7.64 -14.78
CA SER A 129 -8.23 7.77 -15.76
C SER A 129 -8.09 9.23 -16.20
N LYS A 130 -7.09 9.54 -17.02
CA LYS A 130 -6.92 10.90 -17.56
C LYS A 130 -8.10 11.38 -18.42
N THR A 131 -8.78 10.45 -19.09
CA THR A 131 -9.86 10.75 -20.05
C THR A 131 -11.24 10.59 -19.43
N ARG A 132 -11.45 9.60 -18.58
CA ARG A 132 -12.73 9.28 -17.97
C ARG A 132 -12.59 8.38 -16.73
N THR A 133 -13.69 8.18 -16.03
CA THR A 133 -13.79 7.14 -15.00
C THR A 133 -14.19 5.81 -15.66
N VAL A 134 -13.51 4.73 -15.26
CA VAL A 134 -13.75 3.35 -15.72
C VAL A 134 -14.50 2.60 -14.64
N ASP A 135 -15.64 2.02 -14.99
CA ASP A 135 -16.45 1.21 -14.10
C ASP A 135 -16.02 -0.26 -14.14
N ALA A 136 -16.05 -0.92 -12.99
CA ALA A 136 -15.65 -2.33 -12.87
C ALA A 136 -16.57 -3.29 -13.68
N SER A 137 -17.80 -2.89 -13.97
CA SER A 137 -18.77 -3.67 -14.75
C SER A 137 -18.55 -3.60 -16.26
N GLU A 138 -17.64 -2.74 -16.75
CA GLU A 138 -17.35 -2.63 -18.18
C GLU A 138 -16.75 -3.92 -18.73
N THR A 139 -17.18 -4.32 -19.92
CA THR A 139 -16.74 -5.57 -20.57
C THR A 139 -15.30 -5.52 -21.09
N PRO A 140 -14.81 -4.42 -21.71
CA PRO A 140 -13.43 -4.35 -22.17
C PRO A 140 -12.43 -4.48 -21.01
N PHE A 141 -11.43 -5.33 -21.20
CA PHE A 141 -10.39 -5.48 -20.19
C PHE A 141 -9.54 -4.22 -20.06
N SER A 142 -9.37 -3.78 -18.82
CA SER A 142 -8.39 -2.78 -18.45
C SER A 142 -7.79 -3.08 -17.08
N GLY A 143 -6.55 -2.68 -16.90
CA GLY A 143 -5.86 -2.82 -15.62
C GLY A 143 -4.57 -2.00 -15.59
N PHE A 144 -4.03 -1.80 -14.40
CA PHE A 144 -2.80 -1.03 -14.20
C PHE A 144 -1.87 -1.69 -13.20
N VAL A 145 -0.59 -1.47 -13.39
CA VAL A 145 0.47 -1.94 -12.48
C VAL A 145 0.63 -0.95 -11.33
N PHE A 146 0.44 -1.44 -10.11
CA PHE A 146 0.57 -0.61 -8.90
C PHE A 146 1.80 -0.96 -8.06
N LYS A 147 2.43 -2.11 -8.32
CA LYS A 147 3.60 -2.59 -7.60
C LYS A 147 4.48 -3.45 -8.50
N ILE A 148 5.79 -3.36 -8.32
CA ILE A 148 6.76 -4.30 -8.85
C ILE A 148 7.53 -4.88 -7.66
N GLN A 149 7.84 -6.17 -7.71
CA GLN A 149 8.69 -6.82 -6.73
C GLN A 149 9.66 -7.76 -7.44
N ALA A 150 10.96 -7.60 -7.14
CA ALA A 150 12.00 -8.49 -7.61
C ALA A 150 12.36 -9.52 -6.53
N ASN A 151 12.98 -10.61 -6.98
CA ASN A 151 13.60 -11.61 -6.09
C ASN A 151 12.65 -12.15 -5.00
N MET A 152 11.37 -12.35 -5.34
CA MET A 152 10.41 -12.97 -4.41
C MET A 152 10.81 -14.40 -4.05
N ASP A 153 11.48 -15.08 -4.97
CA ASP A 153 12.11 -16.38 -4.76
C ASP A 153 13.64 -16.17 -4.77
N PRO A 154 14.35 -16.42 -3.64
CA PRO A 154 15.81 -16.27 -3.59
C PRO A 154 16.57 -17.12 -4.61
N ALA A 155 15.97 -18.23 -5.07
CA ALA A 155 16.57 -19.12 -6.07
C ALA A 155 16.37 -18.61 -7.51
N HIS A 156 15.44 -17.68 -7.72
CA HIS A 156 15.07 -17.19 -9.03
C HIS A 156 15.08 -15.67 -9.03
N HIS A 157 15.97 -15.07 -9.81
CA HIS A 157 16.01 -13.59 -9.99
C HIS A 157 14.87 -13.14 -10.90
N ASP A 158 13.63 -13.41 -10.47
CA ASP A 158 12.43 -13.01 -11.18
C ASP A 158 11.92 -11.65 -10.69
N ARG A 159 11.24 -10.95 -11.58
CA ARG A 159 10.54 -9.71 -11.28
C ARG A 159 9.08 -9.90 -11.63
N VAL A 160 8.21 -9.53 -10.72
CA VAL A 160 6.76 -9.63 -10.88
C VAL A 160 6.15 -8.24 -10.81
N ALA A 161 5.42 -7.87 -11.85
CA ALA A 161 4.57 -6.67 -11.85
C ALA A 161 3.16 -7.08 -11.40
N PHE A 162 2.67 -6.47 -10.33
CA PHE A 162 1.33 -6.68 -9.81
C PHE A 162 0.36 -5.75 -10.52
N LEU A 163 -0.52 -6.35 -11.30
CA LEU A 163 -1.55 -5.67 -12.08
C LEU A 163 -2.89 -5.84 -11.40
N ARG A 164 -3.57 -4.73 -11.08
CA ARG A 164 -4.96 -4.71 -10.65
C ARG A 164 -5.85 -4.60 -11.88
N ILE A 165 -6.79 -5.51 -12.03
CA ILE A 165 -7.80 -5.46 -13.08
C ILE A 165 -8.85 -4.42 -12.67
N THR A 166 -9.10 -3.44 -13.54
CA THR A 166 -10.05 -2.36 -13.30
C THR A 166 -11.41 -2.67 -13.91
N SER A 167 -11.41 -3.26 -15.10
CA SER A 167 -12.65 -3.66 -15.80
C SER A 167 -12.43 -4.92 -16.64
N GLY A 168 -13.51 -5.58 -17.02
CA GLY A 168 -13.52 -6.78 -17.85
C GLY A 168 -12.94 -8.00 -17.17
N SER A 169 -12.46 -8.94 -17.95
CA SER A 169 -11.89 -10.20 -17.46
C SER A 169 -10.59 -10.57 -18.18
N PHE A 170 -9.66 -11.12 -17.43
CA PHE A 170 -8.44 -11.74 -17.92
C PHE A 170 -8.71 -13.22 -18.22
N ASN A 171 -8.24 -13.68 -19.38
CA ASN A 171 -8.10 -15.07 -19.71
C ASN A 171 -6.70 -15.31 -20.31
N LYS A 172 -6.15 -16.50 -20.13
CA LYS A 172 -4.82 -16.83 -20.64
C LYS A 172 -4.71 -16.58 -22.15
N GLY A 173 -3.71 -15.81 -22.55
CA GLY A 173 -3.50 -15.44 -23.96
C GLY A 173 -4.27 -14.19 -24.40
N LEU A 174 -4.88 -13.45 -23.47
CA LEU A 174 -5.55 -12.19 -23.77
C LEU A 174 -4.58 -11.23 -24.46
N LYS A 175 -4.99 -10.69 -25.62
CA LYS A 175 -4.28 -9.61 -26.31
C LYS A 175 -4.63 -8.28 -25.71
N VAL A 176 -3.62 -7.51 -25.32
CA VAL A 176 -3.78 -6.19 -24.72
C VAL A 176 -2.80 -5.20 -25.33
N ARG A 177 -3.16 -3.93 -25.27
CA ARG A 177 -2.28 -2.81 -25.56
C ARG A 177 -1.54 -2.41 -24.29
N HIS A 178 -0.20 -2.43 -24.30
CA HIS A 178 0.64 -1.79 -23.31
C HIS A 178 0.73 -0.30 -23.64
N VAL A 179 -0.05 0.52 -22.96
CA VAL A 179 -0.31 1.91 -23.38
C VAL A 179 0.96 2.75 -23.43
N ARG A 180 1.79 2.78 -22.37
CA ARG A 180 3.04 3.56 -22.36
C ARG A 180 4.04 3.12 -23.41
N ALA A 181 4.14 1.80 -23.67
CA ALA A 181 5.10 1.27 -24.64
C ALA A 181 4.54 1.26 -26.07
N GLU A 182 3.30 1.71 -26.26
CA GLU A 182 2.59 1.79 -27.57
C GLU A 182 2.64 0.50 -28.38
N ARG A 183 2.62 -0.66 -27.70
CA ARG A 183 2.72 -1.98 -28.34
C ARG A 183 1.67 -2.94 -27.84
N ASP A 184 1.26 -3.81 -28.74
CA ASP A 184 0.37 -4.92 -28.39
C ASP A 184 1.20 -6.10 -27.85
N MET A 185 0.65 -6.79 -26.87
CA MET A 185 1.24 -7.97 -26.28
C MET A 185 0.18 -8.98 -25.85
N GLN A 186 0.58 -10.20 -25.59
CA GLN A 186 -0.29 -11.24 -25.06
C GLN A 186 0.10 -11.57 -23.62
N LEU A 187 -0.89 -11.64 -22.77
CA LEU A 187 -0.72 -12.03 -21.36
C LEU A 187 -0.86 -13.57 -21.26
N HIS A 188 0.27 -14.28 -21.37
CA HIS A 188 0.27 -15.76 -21.38
C HIS A 188 0.43 -16.39 -19.99
N ASN A 189 1.31 -15.82 -19.16
CA ASN A 189 1.77 -16.41 -17.91
C ASN A 189 1.48 -15.47 -16.74
N ALA A 190 0.19 -15.14 -16.56
CA ALA A 190 -0.22 -14.46 -15.34
C ALA A 190 -0.22 -15.45 -14.16
N ILE A 191 0.18 -14.96 -13.01
CA ILE A 191 0.22 -15.73 -11.76
C ILE A 191 -0.71 -15.12 -10.74
N THR A 192 -1.34 -15.96 -9.95
CA THR A 192 -2.07 -15.59 -8.73
C THR A 192 -1.28 -16.06 -7.51
N PHE A 193 -1.54 -15.39 -6.39
CA PHE A 193 -0.86 -15.67 -5.14
C PHE A 193 -1.88 -16.15 -4.12
N MET A 194 -1.63 -17.30 -3.52
CA MET A 194 -2.35 -17.79 -2.37
C MET A 194 -1.34 -18.05 -1.26
N ALA A 195 -1.26 -17.12 -0.30
CA ALA A 195 -0.18 -17.08 0.69
C ALA A 195 1.21 -17.15 0.02
N ALA A 196 2.04 -18.15 0.33
CA ALA A 196 3.36 -18.33 -0.28
C ALA A 196 3.32 -19.11 -1.63
N ARG A 197 2.17 -19.62 -2.05
CA ARG A 197 2.07 -20.41 -3.29
C ARG A 197 1.78 -19.52 -4.48
N ARG A 198 2.47 -19.82 -5.57
CA ARG A 198 2.23 -19.19 -6.88
C ARG A 198 1.50 -20.18 -7.76
N GLU A 199 0.41 -19.77 -8.34
CA GLU A 199 -0.38 -20.58 -9.25
C GLU A 199 -0.57 -19.86 -10.59
N SER A 200 -0.68 -20.59 -11.67
CA SER A 200 -0.98 -19.99 -12.97
C SER A 200 -2.43 -19.53 -12.98
N ALA A 201 -2.67 -18.25 -13.23
CA ALA A 201 -4.01 -17.73 -13.38
C ALA A 201 -4.64 -18.23 -14.67
N SER A 202 -5.75 -18.95 -14.55
CA SER A 202 -6.58 -19.37 -15.71
C SER A 202 -7.54 -18.27 -16.14
N GLY A 203 -8.04 -17.48 -15.18
CA GLY A 203 -8.94 -16.34 -15.37
C GLY A 203 -8.91 -15.44 -14.14
N ALA A 204 -9.28 -14.19 -14.32
CA ALA A 204 -9.44 -13.19 -13.26
C ALA A 204 -10.42 -12.10 -13.73
N VAL A 205 -11.04 -11.39 -12.79
CA VAL A 205 -12.08 -10.40 -13.07
C VAL A 205 -11.71 -9.02 -12.49
N ALA A 206 -12.50 -8.01 -12.77
CA ALA A 206 -12.34 -6.69 -12.19
C ALA A 206 -12.26 -6.75 -10.67
N GLY A 207 -11.25 -6.07 -10.09
CA GLY A 207 -10.93 -6.12 -8.67
C GLY A 207 -9.83 -7.11 -8.30
N ASP A 208 -9.60 -8.15 -9.10
CA ASP A 208 -8.53 -9.11 -8.88
C ASP A 208 -7.15 -8.50 -9.15
N ILE A 209 -6.14 -9.11 -8.52
CA ILE A 209 -4.73 -8.79 -8.73
C ILE A 209 -4.04 -10.00 -9.33
N ILE A 210 -3.39 -9.79 -10.47
CA ILE A 210 -2.57 -10.81 -11.12
C ILE A 210 -1.12 -10.35 -11.20
N GLY A 211 -0.19 -11.29 -11.11
CA GLY A 211 1.23 -11.04 -11.32
C GLY A 211 1.62 -11.29 -12.78
N LEU A 212 2.36 -10.37 -13.37
CA LEU A 212 2.95 -10.49 -14.70
C LEU A 212 4.46 -10.61 -14.56
N HIS A 213 5.07 -11.58 -15.26
CA HIS A 213 6.52 -11.64 -15.32
C HIS A 213 7.09 -10.39 -16.01
N ASN A 214 7.99 -9.69 -15.32
CA ASN A 214 8.57 -8.45 -15.81
C ASN A 214 10.05 -8.62 -16.13
N HIS A 215 10.38 -8.55 -17.41
CA HIS A 215 11.77 -8.56 -17.90
C HIS A 215 12.41 -7.15 -17.93
N GLY A 216 11.89 -6.20 -17.14
CA GLY A 216 12.40 -4.83 -17.07
C GLY A 216 11.69 -3.83 -17.99
N THR A 217 10.61 -4.24 -18.64
CA THR A 217 9.86 -3.35 -19.55
C THR A 217 8.59 -2.76 -18.97
N ILE A 218 8.06 -3.39 -17.91
CA ILE A 218 6.85 -2.96 -17.21
C ILE A 218 7.26 -2.07 -16.03
N GLN A 219 6.58 -0.94 -15.87
CA GLN A 219 6.80 0.04 -14.80
C GLN A 219 5.53 0.21 -13.96
N ILE A 220 5.68 0.73 -12.73
CA ILE A 220 4.53 1.14 -11.92
C ILE A 220 3.80 2.27 -12.68
N GLY A 221 2.46 2.21 -12.68
CA GLY A 221 1.62 3.11 -13.47
C GLY A 221 1.31 2.64 -14.89
N ASP A 222 1.98 1.60 -15.41
CA ASP A 222 1.68 1.05 -16.73
C ASP A 222 0.25 0.51 -16.79
N ALA A 223 -0.46 0.89 -17.84
CA ALA A 223 -1.79 0.41 -18.14
C ALA A 223 -1.78 -0.61 -19.28
N PHE A 224 -2.62 -1.63 -19.12
CA PHE A 224 -2.89 -2.68 -20.11
C PHE A 224 -4.37 -2.68 -20.44
N THR A 225 -4.73 -2.46 -21.70
CA THR A 225 -6.12 -2.23 -22.10
C THR A 225 -6.48 -3.00 -23.36
N VAL A 226 -7.77 -3.24 -23.56
CA VAL A 226 -8.36 -3.72 -24.83
C VAL A 226 -9.23 -2.62 -25.39
N GLY A 227 -8.93 -2.18 -26.62
CA GLY A 227 -9.64 -1.14 -27.35
C GLY A 227 -9.14 0.28 -27.00
N GLU A 228 -9.66 0.90 -25.96
CA GLU A 228 -9.32 2.27 -25.59
C GLU A 228 -7.97 2.36 -24.87
N GLU A 229 -7.16 3.37 -25.19
CA GLU A 229 -5.92 3.66 -24.45
C GLU A 229 -6.22 4.51 -23.20
N LEU A 230 -6.10 3.89 -22.03
CA LEU A 230 -6.37 4.52 -20.73
C LEU A 230 -5.08 4.72 -19.95
N LYS A 231 -4.91 5.88 -19.33
CA LYS A 231 -3.89 6.12 -18.30
C LYS A 231 -4.60 6.37 -16.96
N PHE A 232 -4.45 5.42 -16.02
CA PHE A 232 -5.08 5.49 -14.71
C PHE A 232 -4.38 6.52 -13.81
N LEU A 233 -5.17 7.16 -12.94
CA LEU A 233 -4.73 8.14 -11.96
C LEU A 233 -4.66 7.54 -10.54
N GLY A 234 -4.03 8.28 -9.62
CA GLY A 234 -3.99 7.93 -8.21
C GLY A 234 -2.93 6.88 -7.87
N ILE A 235 -1.81 6.89 -8.58
CA ILE A 235 -0.57 6.19 -8.23
C ILE A 235 0.53 7.24 -8.14
N PRO A 236 0.45 8.15 -7.13
CA PRO A 236 1.42 9.23 -7.00
C PRO A 236 2.74 8.72 -6.42
N SER A 237 3.84 9.29 -6.89
CA SER A 237 5.13 9.24 -6.22
C SER A 237 5.19 10.42 -5.24
N PHE A 238 5.21 10.12 -3.94
CA PHE A 238 5.32 11.15 -2.88
C PHE A 238 6.76 11.56 -2.68
N ALA A 239 6.97 12.84 -2.31
CA ALA A 239 8.30 13.30 -1.92
C ALA A 239 8.78 12.55 -0.67
N PRO A 240 10.00 11.98 -0.68
CA PRO A 240 10.57 11.35 0.50
C PRO A 240 10.90 12.38 1.58
N GLU A 241 10.98 11.90 2.83
CA GLU A 241 11.25 12.74 4.01
C GLU A 241 12.72 12.66 4.46
N LEU A 242 13.40 11.57 4.14
CA LEU A 242 14.78 11.32 4.53
C LEU A 242 15.65 11.12 3.29
N PHE A 243 16.83 11.75 3.30
CA PHE A 243 17.78 11.67 2.19
C PHE A 243 19.14 11.21 2.67
N ARG A 244 19.76 10.28 1.92
CA ARG A 244 21.10 9.75 2.21
C ARG A 244 21.89 9.62 0.92
N ARG A 245 23.17 9.97 0.97
CA ARG A 245 24.13 9.69 -0.09
C ARG A 245 24.61 8.25 0.04
N VAL A 246 24.66 7.54 -1.07
CA VAL A 246 25.23 6.20 -1.13
C VAL A 246 26.74 6.28 -1.22
N ARG A 247 27.42 5.54 -0.34
CA ARG A 247 28.88 5.34 -0.36
C ARG A 247 29.18 3.89 -0.63
N LEU A 248 29.77 3.65 -1.78
CA LEU A 248 30.17 2.32 -2.22
C LEU A 248 31.51 1.95 -1.56
N ALA A 249 31.58 0.77 -0.93
CA ALA A 249 32.81 0.31 -0.31
C ALA A 249 33.89 -0.09 -1.33
N ASP A 250 33.48 -0.78 -2.40
CA ASP A 250 34.37 -1.21 -3.49
C ASP A 250 33.98 -0.55 -4.81
N PRO A 251 34.77 0.38 -5.34
CA PRO A 251 34.49 1.06 -6.61
C PRO A 251 34.27 0.14 -7.81
N LEU A 252 34.85 -1.07 -7.81
CA LEU A 252 34.66 -2.06 -8.88
C LEU A 252 33.22 -2.60 -8.95
N ARG A 253 32.45 -2.44 -7.89
CA ARG A 253 31.05 -2.84 -7.81
C ARG A 253 30.05 -1.77 -8.23
N ALA A 254 30.50 -0.64 -8.76
CA ALA A 254 29.64 0.49 -9.15
C ALA A 254 28.51 0.07 -10.12
N LYS A 255 28.81 -0.80 -11.09
CA LYS A 255 27.79 -1.29 -12.04
C LYS A 255 26.72 -2.16 -11.35
N ALA A 256 27.14 -2.99 -10.40
CA ALA A 256 26.21 -3.82 -9.63
C ALA A 256 25.39 -2.97 -8.66
N LEU A 257 25.97 -1.93 -8.05
CA LEU A 257 25.26 -0.95 -7.22
C LEU A 257 24.15 -0.28 -8.00
N ASN A 258 24.47 0.34 -9.16
CA ASN A 258 23.48 1.04 -9.98
C ASN A 258 22.34 0.11 -10.38
N LYS A 259 22.66 -1.11 -10.86
CA LYS A 259 21.63 -2.10 -11.20
C LYS A 259 20.73 -2.45 -10.00
N GLY A 260 21.33 -2.64 -8.82
CA GLY A 260 20.56 -2.97 -7.60
C GLY A 260 19.66 -1.82 -7.18
N LEU A 261 20.17 -0.59 -7.20
CA LEU A 261 19.40 0.60 -6.82
C LEU A 261 18.28 0.92 -7.82
N ASP A 262 18.57 0.85 -9.13
CA ASP A 262 17.52 1.00 -10.16
C ASP A 262 16.37 0.02 -9.90
N GLN A 263 16.68 -1.26 -9.64
CA GLN A 263 15.65 -2.28 -9.38
C GLN A 263 14.89 -2.05 -8.07
N LEU A 264 15.59 -1.67 -7.00
CA LEU A 264 14.96 -1.37 -5.70
C LEU A 264 14.10 -0.09 -5.77
N SER A 265 14.50 0.88 -6.59
CA SER A 265 13.69 2.09 -6.83
C SER A 265 12.45 1.79 -7.67
N GLU A 266 12.56 0.91 -8.66
CA GLU A 266 11.40 0.43 -9.44
C GLU A 266 10.39 -0.33 -8.57
N GLU A 267 10.83 -0.99 -7.49
CA GLU A 267 9.96 -1.61 -6.50
C GLU A 267 9.29 -0.59 -5.56
N GLY A 268 9.73 0.66 -5.56
CA GLY A 268 9.27 1.71 -4.66
C GLY A 268 9.86 1.64 -3.24
N ALA A 269 10.90 0.84 -3.03
CA ALA A 269 11.57 0.74 -1.73
C ALA A 269 12.23 2.07 -1.33
N THR A 270 12.84 2.77 -2.29
CA THR A 270 13.42 4.11 -2.16
C THR A 270 13.25 4.86 -3.48
N GLN A 271 13.50 6.16 -3.45
CA GLN A 271 13.59 6.98 -4.65
C GLN A 271 15.03 7.40 -4.90
N GLU A 272 15.46 7.35 -6.15
CA GLU A 272 16.82 7.69 -6.54
C GLU A 272 16.86 9.08 -7.15
N PHE A 273 17.86 9.87 -6.74
CA PHE A 273 18.12 11.21 -7.26
C PHE A 273 19.59 11.33 -7.65
N ARG A 274 19.84 11.79 -8.87
CA ARG A 274 21.17 12.02 -9.44
C ARG A 274 21.41 13.53 -9.57
N PRO A 275 22.19 14.16 -8.65
CA PRO A 275 22.48 15.58 -8.71
C PRO A 275 23.19 15.94 -10.01
N MET A 276 22.85 17.10 -10.60
CA MET A 276 23.36 17.49 -11.92
C MET A 276 24.86 17.85 -11.91
N LEU A 277 25.41 18.28 -10.77
CA LEU A 277 26.82 18.73 -10.67
C LEU A 277 27.75 17.71 -10.01
N SER A 278 27.27 16.55 -9.60
CA SER A 278 28.11 15.50 -9.02
C SER A 278 27.71 14.13 -9.53
N ASN A 279 28.60 13.16 -9.39
CA ASN A 279 28.30 11.77 -9.65
C ASN A 279 27.76 11.05 -8.41
N ASP A 280 27.40 11.81 -7.38
CA ASP A 280 26.79 11.24 -6.18
C ASP A 280 25.43 10.65 -6.51
N LEU A 281 25.06 9.61 -5.77
CA LEU A 281 23.76 9.02 -5.80
C LEU A 281 23.08 9.29 -4.47
N VAL A 282 21.94 9.97 -4.50
CA VAL A 282 21.14 10.30 -3.33
C VAL A 282 19.88 9.45 -3.34
N LEU A 283 19.63 8.73 -2.26
CA LEU A 283 18.38 8.00 -2.04
C LEU A 283 17.47 8.79 -1.12
N GLY A 284 16.20 8.82 -1.48
CA GLY A 284 15.11 9.32 -0.68
C GLY A 284 14.25 8.18 -0.14
N ALA A 285 13.86 8.25 1.12
CA ALA A 285 13.00 7.28 1.80
C ALA A 285 12.00 7.98 2.71
N VAL A 286 10.90 7.30 3.02
CA VAL A 286 9.91 7.79 4.00
C VAL A 286 10.36 7.49 5.43
N GLY A 287 11.00 6.34 5.65
CA GLY A 287 11.46 5.91 6.96
C GLY A 287 12.93 5.48 6.98
N ILE A 288 13.58 5.61 8.15
CA ILE A 288 15.01 5.29 8.32
C ILE A 288 15.31 3.82 8.03
N LEU A 289 14.42 2.90 8.42
CA LEU A 289 14.59 1.46 8.21
C LEU A 289 14.65 1.05 6.74
N GLN A 290 14.11 1.86 5.82
CA GLN A 290 14.22 1.56 4.39
C GLN A 290 15.67 1.54 3.91
N PHE A 291 16.54 2.39 4.46
CA PHE A 291 17.96 2.37 4.13
C PHE A 291 18.64 1.09 4.60
N ASP A 292 18.30 0.58 5.79
CA ASP A 292 18.85 -0.68 6.31
C ASP A 292 18.41 -1.87 5.46
N VAL A 293 17.13 -1.88 5.04
CA VAL A 293 16.57 -2.89 4.10
C VAL A 293 17.30 -2.84 2.76
N VAL A 294 17.52 -1.65 2.21
CA VAL A 294 18.24 -1.48 0.93
C VAL A 294 19.70 -1.94 1.07
N ALA A 295 20.40 -1.58 2.14
CA ALA A 295 21.77 -2.05 2.36
C ALA A 295 21.84 -3.58 2.47
N HIS A 296 20.93 -4.17 3.24
CA HIS A 296 20.84 -5.62 3.38
C HIS A 296 20.59 -6.31 2.04
N ARG A 297 19.63 -5.82 1.25
CA ARG A 297 19.30 -6.39 -0.06
C ARG A 297 20.44 -6.23 -1.05
N LEU A 298 21.07 -5.06 -1.12
CA LEU A 298 22.26 -4.83 -1.97
C LEU A 298 23.37 -5.81 -1.66
N LYS A 299 23.62 -6.07 -0.38
CA LYS A 299 24.66 -7.04 0.07
C LYS A 299 24.30 -8.47 -0.34
N HIS A 300 23.08 -8.92 -0.05
CA HIS A 300 22.67 -10.32 -0.21
C HIS A 300 22.23 -10.70 -1.62
N GLU A 301 21.60 -9.77 -2.35
CA GLU A 301 21.07 -10.05 -3.70
C GLU A 301 22.04 -9.62 -4.81
N TYR A 302 22.85 -8.56 -4.58
CA TYR A 302 23.72 -7.98 -5.61
C TYR A 302 25.21 -8.09 -5.25
N GLY A 303 25.55 -8.57 -4.06
CA GLY A 303 26.95 -8.69 -3.60
C GLY A 303 27.64 -7.33 -3.45
N VAL A 304 26.89 -6.28 -3.08
CA VAL A 304 27.38 -4.91 -2.96
C VAL A 304 27.29 -4.43 -1.54
N GLU A 305 28.44 -4.06 -0.93
CA GLU A 305 28.47 -3.38 0.35
C GLU A 305 28.51 -1.86 0.16
N CYS A 306 27.59 -1.19 0.83
CA CYS A 306 27.51 0.26 0.83
C CYS A 306 27.13 0.80 2.22
N SER A 307 27.38 2.08 2.42
CA SER A 307 26.93 2.83 3.60
C SER A 307 26.15 4.07 3.15
N PHE A 308 25.43 4.67 4.09
CA PHE A 308 24.59 5.84 3.83
C PHE A 308 25.02 7.02 4.69
N GLU A 309 25.36 8.14 4.03
CA GLU A 309 25.75 9.39 4.66
C GLU A 309 24.61 10.41 4.61
N ALA A 310 24.45 11.19 5.68
CA ALA A 310 23.51 12.29 5.68
C ALA A 310 23.88 13.34 4.61
N VAL A 311 22.86 13.88 3.95
CA VAL A 311 22.99 14.99 3.02
C VAL A 311 22.15 16.18 3.46
N PRO A 312 22.54 17.43 3.18
CA PRO A 312 21.77 18.61 3.53
C PRO A 312 20.59 18.81 2.56
N VAL A 313 19.65 17.86 2.57
CA VAL A 313 18.41 17.90 1.80
C VAL A 313 17.27 17.64 2.76
N ALA A 314 16.33 18.59 2.84
CA ALA A 314 15.15 18.50 3.70
C ALA A 314 13.92 18.03 2.92
N THR A 315 13.85 18.32 1.63
CA THR A 315 12.70 17.88 0.80
C THR A 315 13.06 17.98 -0.69
N VAL A 316 12.27 17.30 -1.51
CA VAL A 316 12.36 17.35 -2.97
C VAL A 316 11.07 17.90 -3.58
N ARG A 317 11.18 18.54 -4.73
CA ARG A 317 10.03 18.94 -5.57
C ARG A 317 10.33 18.58 -7.02
N TRP A 318 9.35 18.03 -7.72
CA TRP A 318 9.41 17.87 -9.16
C TRP A 318 9.10 19.18 -9.84
N LEU A 319 9.87 19.49 -10.87
CA LEU A 319 9.80 20.76 -11.57
C LEU A 319 9.10 20.57 -12.91
N ASP A 320 8.16 21.45 -13.19
CA ASP A 320 7.51 21.57 -14.48
C ASP A 320 7.35 23.04 -14.84
N SER A 321 7.39 23.36 -16.12
CA SER A 321 7.18 24.73 -16.63
C SER A 321 6.77 24.71 -18.09
N GLU A 322 5.78 25.50 -18.43
CA GLU A 322 5.43 25.81 -19.82
C GLU A 322 6.50 26.74 -20.47
N ASP A 323 7.19 27.55 -19.65
CA ASP A 323 8.28 28.40 -20.11
C ASP A 323 9.64 27.65 -20.10
N THR A 324 9.94 27.04 -21.23
CA THR A 324 11.20 26.29 -21.41
C THR A 324 12.46 27.14 -21.27
N VAL A 325 12.39 28.46 -21.60
CA VAL A 325 13.53 29.36 -21.47
C VAL A 325 13.86 29.62 -20.01
N ARG A 326 12.86 29.88 -19.20
CA ARG A 326 13.00 30.04 -17.75
C ARG A 326 13.47 28.77 -17.06
N LEU A 327 12.98 27.62 -17.49
CA LEU A 327 13.45 26.34 -16.95
C LEU A 327 14.93 26.09 -17.26
N GLU A 328 15.38 26.39 -18.48
CA GLU A 328 16.80 26.27 -18.85
C GLU A 328 17.68 27.31 -18.12
N GLU A 329 17.18 28.50 -17.85
CA GLU A 329 17.85 29.49 -17.01
C GLU A 329 18.01 28.98 -15.57
N MET A 330 16.97 28.40 -15.01
CA MET A 330 17.00 27.76 -13.67
C MET A 330 18.01 26.61 -13.63
N LYS A 331 18.05 25.77 -14.65
CA LYS A 331 19.04 24.67 -14.76
C LYS A 331 20.48 25.19 -14.69
N LYS A 332 20.75 26.33 -15.28
CA LYS A 332 22.10 26.94 -15.24
C LYS A 332 22.40 27.59 -13.89
N LYS A 333 21.44 28.32 -13.30
CA LYS A 333 21.67 29.15 -12.10
C LYS A 333 21.50 28.39 -10.79
N ALA A 334 20.71 27.33 -10.77
CA ALA A 334 20.38 26.52 -9.59
C ALA A 334 20.89 25.07 -9.67
N ALA A 335 21.77 24.76 -10.59
CA ALA A 335 22.28 23.42 -10.90
C ALA A 335 22.75 22.63 -9.66
N GLN A 336 23.27 23.33 -8.65
CA GLN A 336 23.73 22.73 -7.38
C GLN A 336 22.62 22.07 -6.57
N ASN A 337 21.36 22.50 -6.78
CA ASN A 337 20.18 21.97 -6.08
C ASN A 337 19.28 21.14 -7.02
N LEU A 338 19.73 20.91 -8.25
CA LEU A 338 18.97 20.14 -9.21
C LEU A 338 19.48 18.71 -9.32
N ALA A 339 18.54 17.79 -9.47
CA ALA A 339 18.81 16.39 -9.72
C ALA A 339 17.80 15.82 -10.73
N LEU A 340 18.13 14.68 -11.31
CA LEU A 340 17.20 13.84 -12.06
C LEU A 340 16.74 12.68 -11.17
N ASP A 341 15.47 12.38 -11.18
CA ASP A 341 14.97 11.14 -10.56
C ASP A 341 15.27 9.92 -11.46
N ALA A 342 14.94 8.72 -10.98
CA ALA A 342 15.18 7.47 -11.71
C ALA A 342 14.51 7.42 -13.09
N SER A 343 13.45 8.19 -13.33
CA SER A 343 12.75 8.29 -14.62
C SER A 343 13.29 9.41 -15.52
N GLY A 344 14.29 10.17 -15.05
CA GLY A 344 14.87 11.32 -15.74
C GLY A 344 14.09 12.63 -15.55
N ALA A 345 13.11 12.68 -14.66
CA ALA A 345 12.40 13.92 -14.37
C ALA A 345 13.25 14.88 -13.53
N LEU A 346 13.15 16.17 -13.85
CA LEU A 346 13.88 17.21 -13.16
C LEU A 346 13.31 17.46 -11.77
N THR A 347 14.18 17.50 -10.77
CA THR A 347 13.82 17.75 -9.38
C THR A 347 14.69 18.83 -8.73
N TYR A 348 14.13 19.51 -7.75
CA TYR A 348 14.82 20.45 -6.88
C TYR A 348 15.01 19.84 -5.50
N LEU A 349 16.26 19.60 -5.11
CA LEU A 349 16.65 19.12 -3.79
C LEU A 349 16.83 20.33 -2.86
N ALA A 350 15.84 20.61 -2.05
CA ALA A 350 15.87 21.78 -1.18
C ALA A 350 16.66 21.49 0.12
N PRO A 351 17.71 22.28 0.44
CA PRO A 351 18.45 22.09 1.69
C PRO A 351 17.60 22.36 2.94
N ASN A 352 16.64 23.24 2.84
CA ASN A 352 15.63 23.54 3.87
C ASN A 352 14.41 24.22 3.23
N LEU A 353 13.34 24.37 4.02
CA LEU A 353 12.08 24.96 3.54
C LEU A 353 12.21 26.46 3.17
N ALA A 354 13.11 27.20 3.81
CA ALA A 354 13.36 28.61 3.46
C ALA A 354 13.98 28.73 2.05
N ASN A 355 14.95 27.87 1.73
CA ASN A 355 15.53 27.83 0.39
C ASN A 355 14.53 27.39 -0.68
N LEU A 356 13.60 26.51 -0.33
CA LEU A 356 12.51 26.14 -1.25
C LEU A 356 11.62 27.34 -1.56
N ARG A 357 11.19 28.11 -0.54
CA ARG A 357 10.39 29.33 -0.73
C ARG A 357 11.11 30.36 -1.58
N LEU A 358 12.37 30.63 -1.30
CA LEU A 358 13.19 31.55 -2.10
C LEU A 358 13.34 31.10 -3.55
N ALA A 359 13.45 29.80 -3.79
CA ALA A 359 13.47 29.26 -5.15
C ALA A 359 12.14 29.46 -5.88
N GLN A 360 11.02 29.20 -5.19
CA GLN A 360 9.67 29.44 -5.74
C GLN A 360 9.42 30.92 -6.07
N GLU A 361 9.85 31.84 -5.20
CA GLU A 361 9.75 33.30 -5.41
C GLU A 361 10.64 33.77 -6.59
N ARG A 362 11.82 33.16 -6.75
CA ARG A 362 12.76 33.50 -7.82
C ARG A 362 12.34 32.98 -9.19
N TRP A 363 11.60 31.88 -9.20
CA TRP A 363 11.20 31.18 -10.42
C TRP A 363 9.66 30.96 -10.42
N PRO A 364 8.86 32.03 -10.46
CA PRO A 364 7.41 31.93 -10.37
C PRO A 364 6.76 31.22 -11.57
N GLU A 365 7.49 31.14 -12.71
CA GLU A 365 7.03 30.42 -13.92
C GLU A 365 7.29 28.92 -13.83
N VAL A 366 8.01 28.44 -12.80
CA VAL A 366 8.31 27.03 -12.58
C VAL A 366 7.40 26.49 -11.46
N VAL A 367 6.67 25.45 -11.74
CA VAL A 367 5.81 24.77 -10.75
C VAL A 367 6.64 23.74 -9.98
N PHE A 368 6.53 23.77 -8.65
CA PHE A 368 7.22 22.87 -7.72
C PHE A 368 6.22 21.88 -7.13
N HIS A 369 6.08 20.72 -7.73
CA HIS A 369 5.12 19.69 -7.31
C HIS A 369 5.61 18.88 -6.10
N THR A 370 4.73 18.62 -5.15
CA THR A 370 4.99 17.75 -3.99
C THR A 370 4.87 16.27 -4.32
N THR A 371 4.12 15.97 -5.36
CA THR A 371 3.86 14.62 -5.86
C THR A 371 4.01 14.60 -7.36
N ARG A 372 4.25 13.42 -7.90
CA ARG A 372 4.25 13.19 -9.33
C ARG A 372 3.36 12.00 -9.65
N GLU A 373 2.46 12.15 -10.59
CA GLU A 373 1.72 11.03 -11.18
C GLU A 373 2.66 10.20 -12.06
N LEU A 374 2.65 8.88 -11.87
CA LEU A 374 3.47 7.92 -12.61
C LEU A 374 2.87 7.57 -13.98
#